data_4d16fc8b43559ec213e566b946eb0356
#
_entry.id   4d16fc8b43559ec213e566b946eb0356
#
_cell.length_a   1.000
_cell.length_b   1.000
_cell.length_c   1.000
_cell.angle_alpha   90.00
_cell.angle_beta   90.00
_cell.angle_gamma   90.00
#
_symmetry.space_group_name_H-M   'P 1'
#
loop_
_entity.id
_entity.type
_entity.pdbx_description
1 polymer ?
#
loop_
_entity_poly.entity_id
_entity_poly.type
_entity_poly.pdbx_seq_one_letter_code
_entity_poly.pdbx_strand_id
1 'polypeptide(L)'
;MAGEFLRDKMKILANRDIKQLFCRIAGICLFFWLLTEGIVWHVCHQIRLIGGIAVLFALMFGLIAETCWTYFSRQNRLMDEAAAKVQAFLDGDTDVRIACDEEGEIYRLFHVVNTLAAGLNAQLSKKNQEKEFLKDTISDISHQLKTPLAALNIYNGLMQDGTENMADIQTFVALSEKELDRMEMLVQNLLKITKLDVGSIVFERHMESVSEMMEESREHFRYRAKQEQKHLIYSGDEDVRLLCDRSWLMEAIDNLVKNALDHTKEEDTVSVTWQQFSSVVQIRVMDNGSGIHPEDLYHIFKRFYRSRFSKDTQGLGLGLPLAKSIIEAHGGTIEVDSTLGQRTSFTINFIIIGT
;
A
#
# COMPACT_ATOMS: atom_id res chain seq x y z
N MET A 1 -2.81 47.45 -12.72
CA MET A 1 -4.14 47.88 -12.21
C MET A 1 -5.14 48.24 -13.30
N ALA A 2 -4.93 49.28 -14.17
CA ALA A 2 -5.94 49.63 -15.20
C ALA A 2 -6.11 48.56 -16.30
N GLY A 3 -5.06 47.85 -16.70
CA GLY A 3 -5.08 46.81 -17.72
C GLY A 3 -5.75 45.50 -17.25
N GLU A 4 -5.59 45.17 -15.99
CA GLU A 4 -6.25 43.98 -15.39
C GLU A 4 -7.75 44.25 -15.20
N PHE A 5 -8.12 45.41 -14.75
CA PHE A 5 -9.52 45.82 -14.63
C PHE A 5 -10.28 45.79 -15.97
N LEU A 6 -9.63 46.21 -17.06
CA LEU A 6 -10.19 46.11 -18.42
C LEU A 6 -10.29 44.64 -18.91
N ARG A 7 -9.35 43.78 -18.54
CA ARG A 7 -9.33 42.35 -18.90
C ARG A 7 -10.44 41.58 -18.18
N ASP A 8 -10.66 41.87 -16.91
CA ASP A 8 -11.77 41.28 -16.12
C ASP A 8 -13.13 41.75 -16.64
N LYS A 9 -13.24 43.05 -17.00
CA LYS A 9 -14.45 43.57 -17.66
C LYS A 9 -14.78 42.82 -18.95
N MET A 10 -13.79 42.54 -19.78
CA MET A 10 -14.01 41.81 -21.05
C MET A 10 -14.38 40.36 -20.82
N LYS A 11 -13.79 39.68 -19.83
CA LYS A 11 -14.13 38.28 -19.50
C LYS A 11 -15.58 38.12 -19.00
N ILE A 12 -16.03 39.04 -18.10
CA ILE A 12 -17.40 39.00 -17.56
C ILE A 12 -18.43 39.24 -18.64
N LEU A 13 -18.21 40.18 -19.54
CA LEU A 13 -19.12 40.51 -20.66
C LEU A 13 -19.02 39.48 -21.82
N ALA A 14 -17.97 38.71 -21.87
CA ALA A 14 -17.84 37.60 -22.83
C ALA A 14 -18.76 36.41 -22.50
N ASN A 15 -19.14 36.26 -21.20
CA ASN A 15 -20.07 35.22 -20.81
C ASN A 15 -21.50 35.59 -21.26
N ARG A 16 -22.05 34.79 -22.18
CA ARG A 16 -23.34 35.01 -22.81
C ARG A 16 -24.48 35.07 -21.78
N ASP A 17 -24.42 34.23 -20.73
CA ASP A 17 -25.49 34.15 -19.73
C ASP A 17 -25.49 35.38 -18.82
N ILE A 18 -24.32 35.83 -18.41
CA ILE A 18 -24.15 37.06 -17.61
C ILE A 18 -24.62 38.28 -18.41
N LYS A 19 -24.25 38.37 -19.66
CA LYS A 19 -24.70 39.43 -20.57
C LYS A 19 -26.22 39.45 -20.74
N GLN A 20 -26.83 38.27 -20.92
CA GLN A 20 -28.29 38.15 -21.00
C GLN A 20 -28.98 38.55 -19.69
N LEU A 21 -28.41 38.22 -18.54
CA LEU A 21 -28.94 38.61 -17.23
C LEU A 21 -28.93 40.15 -17.08
N PHE A 22 -27.80 40.79 -17.41
CA PHE A 22 -27.72 42.27 -17.38
C PHE A 22 -28.71 42.95 -18.34
N CYS A 23 -28.88 42.39 -19.56
CA CYS A 23 -29.88 42.87 -20.52
C CYS A 23 -31.32 42.68 -20.00
N ARG A 24 -31.62 41.59 -19.34
CA ARG A 24 -32.96 41.35 -18.74
C ARG A 24 -33.23 42.33 -17.58
N ILE A 25 -32.25 42.52 -16.66
CA ILE A 25 -32.38 43.45 -15.56
C ILE A 25 -32.57 44.88 -16.10
N ALA A 26 -31.78 45.28 -17.07
CA ALA A 26 -31.94 46.61 -17.72
C ALA A 26 -33.32 46.75 -18.38
N GLY A 27 -33.81 45.72 -19.11
CA GLY A 27 -35.14 45.72 -19.72
C GLY A 27 -36.26 45.84 -18.70
N ILE A 28 -36.17 45.08 -17.56
CA ILE A 28 -37.15 45.18 -16.47
C ILE A 28 -37.15 46.54 -15.81
N CYS A 29 -35.96 47.10 -15.49
CA CYS A 29 -35.85 48.47 -14.92
C CYS A 29 -36.42 49.51 -15.89
N LEU A 30 -36.09 49.45 -17.17
CA LEU A 30 -36.62 50.34 -18.18
C LEU A 30 -38.15 50.26 -18.32
N PHE A 31 -38.70 49.05 -18.31
CA PHE A 31 -40.14 48.84 -18.36
C PHE A 31 -40.87 49.49 -17.17
N PHE A 32 -40.41 49.24 -15.94
CA PHE A 32 -41.00 49.82 -14.73
C PHE A 32 -40.78 51.34 -14.68
N TRP A 33 -39.65 51.87 -15.16
CA TRP A 33 -39.41 53.31 -15.29
C TRP A 33 -40.43 53.95 -16.26
N LEU A 34 -40.60 53.42 -17.46
CA LEU A 34 -41.58 53.90 -18.42
C LEU A 34 -43.04 53.84 -17.91
N LEU A 35 -43.38 52.75 -17.22
CA LEU A 35 -44.69 52.57 -16.61
C LEU A 35 -44.98 53.63 -15.55
N THR A 36 -44.03 53.89 -14.63
CA THR A 36 -44.19 54.86 -13.57
C THR A 36 -44.21 56.28 -14.10
N GLU A 37 -43.38 56.62 -15.08
CA GLU A 37 -43.45 57.94 -15.75
C GLU A 37 -44.76 58.13 -16.47
N GLY A 38 -45.31 57.15 -17.20
CA GLY A 38 -46.59 57.20 -17.85
C GLY A 38 -47.76 57.47 -16.89
N ILE A 39 -47.75 56.82 -15.72
CA ILE A 39 -48.72 57.00 -14.67
C ILE A 39 -48.64 58.46 -14.07
N VAL A 40 -47.41 58.89 -13.76
CA VAL A 40 -47.20 60.23 -13.19
C VAL A 40 -47.52 61.34 -14.16
N TRP A 41 -47.21 61.15 -15.43
CA TRP A 41 -47.62 62.09 -16.52
C TRP A 41 -49.10 62.19 -16.61
N HIS A 42 -49.84 61.10 -16.57
CA HIS A 42 -51.31 61.07 -16.66
C HIS A 42 -52.03 61.71 -15.44
N VAL A 43 -51.43 61.52 -14.24
CA VAL A 43 -52.08 61.96 -12.94
C VAL A 43 -51.68 63.38 -12.53
N CYS A 44 -50.36 63.71 -12.64
CA CYS A 44 -49.86 64.93 -11.96
C CYS A 44 -49.41 66.05 -12.87
N HIS A 45 -49.06 65.83 -14.15
CA HIS A 45 -48.56 66.79 -15.13
C HIS A 45 -47.41 67.67 -14.69
N GLN A 46 -46.61 67.24 -13.64
CA GLN A 46 -45.53 68.03 -13.08
C GLN A 46 -44.13 67.52 -13.56
N ILE A 47 -43.47 68.26 -14.41
CA ILE A 47 -42.15 67.93 -15.00
C ILE A 47 -41.06 67.71 -13.92
N ARG A 48 -41.12 68.41 -12.77
CA ARG A 48 -40.13 68.23 -11.69
C ARG A 48 -40.24 66.88 -10.99
N LEU A 49 -41.45 66.30 -10.85
CA LEU A 49 -41.63 64.95 -10.29
C LEU A 49 -41.13 63.86 -11.23
N ILE A 50 -41.31 63.99 -12.56
CA ILE A 50 -40.86 63.09 -13.59
C ILE A 50 -39.29 63.01 -13.55
N GLY A 51 -38.61 64.21 -13.52
CA GLY A 51 -37.15 64.24 -13.43
C GLY A 51 -36.60 63.60 -12.12
N GLY A 52 -37.32 63.81 -11.00
CA GLY A 52 -36.95 63.18 -9.72
C GLY A 52 -37.06 61.64 -9.75
N ILE A 53 -38.08 61.11 -10.36
CA ILE A 53 -38.31 59.67 -10.54
C ILE A 53 -37.23 59.06 -11.45
N ALA A 54 -36.94 59.72 -12.56
CA ALA A 54 -35.88 59.28 -13.48
C ALA A 54 -34.51 59.18 -12.81
N VAL A 55 -34.15 60.15 -11.98
CA VAL A 55 -32.88 60.12 -11.18
C VAL A 55 -32.91 58.95 -10.18
N LEU A 56 -34.01 58.71 -9.49
CA LEU A 56 -34.16 57.56 -8.55
C LEU A 56 -33.98 56.21 -9.26
N PHE A 57 -34.60 56.01 -10.42
CA PHE A 57 -34.46 54.81 -11.21
C PHE A 57 -33.00 54.62 -11.72
N ALA A 58 -32.35 55.70 -12.15
CA ALA A 58 -30.96 55.66 -12.59
C ALA A 58 -30.02 55.27 -11.45
N LEU A 59 -30.22 55.82 -10.26
CA LEU A 59 -29.46 55.46 -9.05
C LEU A 59 -29.71 53.99 -8.65
N MET A 60 -30.97 53.57 -8.61
CA MET A 60 -31.34 52.17 -8.32
C MET A 60 -30.68 51.20 -9.33
N PHE A 61 -30.76 51.50 -10.63
CA PHE A 61 -30.11 50.69 -11.64
C PHE A 61 -28.58 50.64 -11.47
N GLY A 62 -27.95 51.81 -11.17
CA GLY A 62 -26.52 51.89 -10.87
C GLY A 62 -26.10 51.00 -9.71
N LEU A 63 -26.85 51.02 -8.60
CA LEU A 63 -26.59 50.21 -7.43
C LEU A 63 -26.77 48.71 -7.72
N ILE A 64 -27.82 48.31 -8.45
CA ILE A 64 -28.04 46.92 -8.85
C ILE A 64 -26.89 46.47 -9.76
N ALA A 65 -26.52 47.26 -10.75
CA ALA A 65 -25.45 46.95 -11.69
C ALA A 65 -24.10 46.78 -10.95
N GLU A 66 -23.79 47.66 -10.00
CA GLU A 66 -22.57 47.59 -9.20
C GLU A 66 -22.56 46.33 -8.30
N THR A 67 -23.68 46.01 -7.64
CA THR A 67 -23.79 44.84 -6.78
C THR A 67 -23.64 43.52 -7.61
N CYS A 68 -24.32 43.45 -8.75
CA CYS A 68 -24.17 42.30 -9.67
C CYS A 68 -22.74 42.18 -10.19
N TRP A 69 -22.13 43.33 -10.54
CA TRP A 69 -20.78 43.36 -11.05
C TRP A 69 -19.75 42.88 -10.02
N THR A 70 -19.83 43.34 -8.79
CA THR A 70 -18.93 42.92 -7.69
C THR A 70 -19.10 41.43 -7.39
N TYR A 71 -20.34 40.90 -7.39
CA TYR A 71 -20.63 39.51 -7.20
C TYR A 71 -20.00 38.64 -8.30
N PHE A 72 -20.28 38.94 -9.57
CA PHE A 72 -19.72 38.16 -10.66
C PHE A 72 -18.20 38.26 -10.82
N SER A 73 -17.61 39.40 -10.50
CA SER A 73 -16.16 39.58 -10.49
C SER A 73 -15.48 38.69 -9.45
N ARG A 74 -16.04 38.61 -8.25
CA ARG A 74 -15.57 37.73 -7.19
C ARG A 74 -15.67 36.26 -7.61
N GLN A 75 -16.82 35.87 -8.19
CA GLN A 75 -17.09 34.53 -8.65
C GLN A 75 -16.11 34.07 -9.74
N ASN A 76 -15.87 34.90 -10.76
CA ASN A 76 -14.92 34.61 -11.82
C ASN A 76 -13.49 34.48 -11.30
N ARG A 77 -13.08 35.35 -10.36
CA ARG A 77 -11.74 35.26 -9.77
C ARG A 77 -11.55 33.94 -9.02
N LEU A 78 -12.54 33.50 -8.24
CA LEU A 78 -12.52 32.21 -7.55
C LEU A 78 -12.37 31.03 -8.52
N MET A 79 -13.09 31.09 -9.65
CA MET A 79 -13.00 30.05 -10.68
C MET A 79 -11.64 30.05 -11.40
N ASP A 80 -11.08 31.21 -11.74
CA ASP A 80 -9.76 31.33 -12.34
C ASP A 80 -8.66 30.80 -11.38
N GLU A 81 -8.76 31.13 -10.08
CA GLU A 81 -7.85 30.63 -9.05
C GLU A 81 -7.97 29.10 -8.88
N ALA A 82 -9.19 28.57 -8.86
CA ALA A 82 -9.43 27.14 -8.79
C ALA A 82 -8.88 26.40 -10.02
N ALA A 83 -9.13 26.94 -11.21
CA ALA A 83 -8.61 26.37 -12.47
C ALA A 83 -7.06 26.38 -12.49
N ALA A 84 -6.43 27.46 -12.04
CA ALA A 84 -4.97 27.54 -11.95
C ALA A 84 -4.41 26.48 -10.99
N LYS A 85 -5.08 26.22 -9.84
CA LYS A 85 -4.67 25.19 -8.89
C LYS A 85 -4.86 23.78 -9.44
N VAL A 86 -5.94 23.52 -10.15
CA VAL A 86 -6.14 22.23 -10.85
C VAL A 86 -5.06 22.03 -11.90
N GLN A 87 -4.72 23.09 -12.66
CA GLN A 87 -3.65 22.99 -13.66
C GLN A 87 -2.29 22.72 -13.01
N ALA A 88 -1.94 23.40 -11.91
CA ALA A 88 -0.72 23.13 -11.15
C ALA A 88 -0.65 21.68 -10.63
N PHE A 89 -1.80 21.12 -10.18
CA PHE A 89 -1.89 19.72 -9.81
C PHE A 89 -1.60 18.77 -11.00
N LEU A 90 -2.13 19.06 -12.19
CA LEU A 90 -1.86 18.30 -13.41
C LEU A 90 -0.41 18.41 -13.88
N ASP A 91 0.23 19.56 -13.62
CA ASP A 91 1.64 19.80 -13.93
C ASP A 91 2.61 19.16 -12.92
N GLY A 92 2.06 18.47 -11.90
CA GLY A 92 2.83 17.63 -10.96
C GLY A 92 2.97 18.19 -9.53
N ASP A 93 2.38 19.34 -9.21
CA ASP A 93 2.34 19.87 -7.84
C ASP A 93 1.18 19.22 -7.05
N THR A 94 1.45 18.07 -6.48
CA THR A 94 0.45 17.22 -5.81
C THR A 94 -0.08 17.77 -4.49
N ASP A 95 0.56 18.80 -3.93
CA ASP A 95 0.18 19.39 -2.64
C ASP A 95 -0.78 20.56 -2.76
N VAL A 96 -0.97 21.07 -3.96
CA VAL A 96 -1.89 22.18 -4.22
C VAL A 96 -3.34 21.78 -3.87
N ARG A 97 -4.01 22.69 -3.15
CA ARG A 97 -5.44 22.54 -2.81
C ARG A 97 -6.19 23.81 -3.11
N ILE A 98 -7.46 23.67 -3.51
CA ILE A 98 -8.37 24.78 -3.69
C ILE A 98 -8.90 25.18 -2.30
N ALA A 99 -8.91 26.46 -1.96
CA ALA A 99 -9.48 26.94 -0.71
C ALA A 99 -10.99 26.68 -0.66
N CYS A 100 -11.48 26.12 0.47
CA CYS A 100 -12.88 25.74 0.67
C CYS A 100 -13.44 26.31 1.97
N ASP A 101 -12.99 27.52 2.37
CA ASP A 101 -13.21 28.08 3.70
C ASP A 101 -14.59 28.78 3.85
N GLU A 102 -15.36 28.91 2.77
CA GLU A 102 -16.65 29.57 2.76
C GLU A 102 -17.79 28.58 2.43
N GLU A 103 -19.03 28.92 2.80
CA GLU A 103 -20.22 28.13 2.48
C GLU A 103 -20.77 28.48 1.09
N GLY A 104 -21.24 27.49 0.36
CA GLY A 104 -21.87 27.66 -0.95
C GLY A 104 -21.66 26.48 -1.90
N GLU A 105 -22.48 26.43 -2.96
CA GLU A 105 -22.44 25.35 -3.97
C GLU A 105 -21.06 25.19 -4.64
N ILE A 106 -20.36 26.28 -4.86
CA ILE A 106 -19.02 26.29 -5.48
C ILE A 106 -17.99 25.66 -4.55
N TYR A 107 -18.03 25.99 -3.27
CA TYR A 107 -17.09 25.44 -2.29
C TYR A 107 -17.33 23.94 -2.06
N ARG A 108 -18.59 23.49 -2.16
CA ARG A 108 -18.90 22.07 -2.19
C ARG A 108 -18.27 21.36 -3.39
N LEU A 109 -18.32 21.96 -4.59
CA LEU A 109 -17.60 21.44 -5.76
C LEU A 109 -16.09 21.39 -5.53
N PHE A 110 -15.48 22.47 -4.97
CA PHE A 110 -14.06 22.51 -4.66
C PHE A 110 -13.65 21.42 -3.67
N HIS A 111 -14.49 21.15 -2.67
CA HIS A 111 -14.26 20.06 -1.73
C HIS A 111 -14.23 18.68 -2.43
N VAL A 112 -15.15 18.44 -3.35
CA VAL A 112 -15.17 17.20 -4.15
C VAL A 112 -13.92 17.09 -5.03
N VAL A 113 -13.49 18.18 -5.67
CA VAL A 113 -12.26 18.21 -6.47
C VAL A 113 -11.02 17.92 -5.61
N ASN A 114 -10.93 18.52 -4.42
CA ASN A 114 -9.84 18.25 -3.48
C ASN A 114 -9.83 16.78 -3.00
N THR A 115 -11.00 16.20 -2.77
CA THR A 115 -11.13 14.78 -2.41
C THR A 115 -10.67 13.86 -3.54
N LEU A 116 -11.05 14.18 -4.79
CA LEU A 116 -10.56 13.45 -5.96
C LEU A 116 -9.03 13.56 -6.12
N ALA A 117 -8.47 14.76 -5.95
CA ALA A 117 -7.03 14.99 -6.00
C ALA A 117 -6.30 14.17 -4.92
N ALA A 118 -6.81 14.14 -3.69
CA ALA A 118 -6.25 13.33 -2.61
C ALA A 118 -6.31 11.83 -2.93
N GLY A 119 -7.44 11.35 -3.47
CA GLY A 119 -7.60 9.95 -3.90
C GLY A 119 -6.62 9.55 -5.01
N LEU A 120 -6.45 10.42 -6.02
CA LEU A 120 -5.48 10.20 -7.11
C LEU A 120 -4.04 10.15 -6.58
N ASN A 121 -3.67 11.06 -5.68
CA ASN A 121 -2.34 11.05 -5.06
C ASN A 121 -2.07 9.78 -4.28
N ALA A 122 -3.04 9.30 -3.49
CA ALA A 122 -2.92 8.05 -2.75
C ALA A 122 -2.71 6.87 -3.72
N GLN A 123 -3.45 6.81 -4.83
CA GLN A 123 -3.29 5.78 -5.86
C GLN A 123 -1.92 5.85 -6.56
N LEU A 124 -1.47 7.07 -6.93
CA LEU A 124 -0.16 7.27 -7.54
C LEU A 124 0.98 6.87 -6.61
N SER A 125 0.90 7.26 -5.34
CA SER A 125 1.87 6.88 -4.31
C SER A 125 1.94 5.36 -4.15
N LYS A 126 0.78 4.69 -4.04
CA LYS A 126 0.70 3.22 -3.98
C LYS A 126 1.33 2.57 -5.21
N LYS A 127 0.99 3.05 -6.40
CA LYS A 127 1.53 2.51 -7.65
C LYS A 127 3.05 2.71 -7.79
N ASN A 128 3.57 3.84 -7.31
CA ASN A 128 5.01 4.08 -7.29
C ASN A 128 5.71 3.15 -6.28
N GLN A 129 5.13 2.92 -5.10
CA GLN A 129 5.64 1.96 -4.13
C GLN A 129 5.66 0.53 -4.71
N GLU A 130 4.59 0.12 -5.40
CA GLU A 130 4.53 -1.19 -6.07
C GLU A 130 5.61 -1.31 -7.16
N LYS A 131 5.84 -0.25 -7.92
CA LYS A 131 6.88 -0.21 -8.97
C LYS A 131 8.30 -0.30 -8.40
N GLU A 132 8.61 0.46 -7.36
CA GLU A 132 9.92 0.38 -6.69
C GLU A 132 10.11 -1.00 -6.03
N PHE A 133 9.09 -1.52 -5.37
CA PHE A 133 9.10 -2.87 -4.82
C PHE A 133 9.39 -3.94 -5.89
N LEU A 134 8.76 -3.85 -7.08
CA LEU A 134 9.01 -4.78 -8.18
C LEU A 134 10.45 -4.66 -8.70
N LYS A 135 10.96 -3.45 -8.85
CA LYS A 135 12.33 -3.18 -9.29
C LYS A 135 13.35 -3.77 -8.33
N ASP A 136 13.17 -3.55 -7.02
CA ASP A 136 14.05 -4.09 -5.99
C ASP A 136 14.00 -5.63 -5.99
N THR A 137 12.80 -6.20 -6.09
CA THR A 137 12.61 -7.65 -6.17
C THR A 137 13.33 -8.26 -7.38
N ILE A 138 13.23 -7.65 -8.57
CA ILE A 138 13.94 -8.14 -9.78
C ILE A 138 15.46 -8.03 -9.60
N SER A 139 15.93 -6.95 -8.99
CA SER A 139 17.36 -6.77 -8.70
C SER A 139 17.87 -7.86 -7.77
N ASP A 140 17.15 -8.12 -6.69
CA ASP A 140 17.51 -9.14 -5.70
C ASP A 140 17.53 -10.55 -6.31
N ILE A 141 16.50 -10.89 -7.11
CA ILE A 141 16.45 -12.17 -7.86
C ILE A 141 17.68 -12.30 -8.75
N SER A 142 18.00 -11.25 -9.50
CA SER A 142 19.14 -11.25 -10.42
C SER A 142 20.45 -11.51 -9.69
N HIS A 143 20.64 -10.88 -8.53
CA HIS A 143 21.80 -11.11 -7.68
C HIS A 143 21.86 -12.53 -7.12
N GLN A 144 20.72 -13.06 -6.64
CA GLN A 144 20.63 -14.40 -6.05
C GLN A 144 20.79 -15.53 -7.08
N LEU A 145 20.44 -15.29 -8.36
CA LEU A 145 20.68 -16.24 -9.46
C LEU A 145 22.11 -16.16 -10.01
N LYS A 146 22.72 -14.98 -10.03
CA LYS A 146 24.06 -14.78 -10.58
C LYS A 146 25.14 -15.57 -9.81
N THR A 147 25.00 -15.65 -8.48
CA THR A 147 25.99 -16.33 -7.61
C THR A 147 26.07 -17.83 -7.89
N PRO A 148 24.97 -18.62 -7.83
CA PRO A 148 25.02 -20.05 -8.14
C PRO A 148 25.40 -20.31 -9.60
N LEU A 149 24.95 -19.47 -10.54
CA LEU A 149 25.33 -19.59 -11.95
C LEU A 149 26.84 -19.40 -12.16
N ALA A 150 27.46 -18.44 -11.45
CA ALA A 150 28.89 -18.25 -11.49
C ALA A 150 29.65 -19.46 -10.91
N ALA A 151 29.16 -20.04 -9.81
CA ALA A 151 29.72 -21.25 -9.22
C ALA A 151 29.64 -22.45 -10.21
N LEU A 152 28.48 -22.66 -10.84
CA LEU A 152 28.28 -23.69 -11.85
C LEU A 152 29.25 -23.54 -13.03
N ASN A 153 29.46 -22.30 -13.51
CA ASN A 153 30.41 -22.04 -14.59
C ASN A 153 31.86 -22.38 -14.18
N ILE A 154 32.23 -22.08 -12.92
CA ILE A 154 33.56 -22.43 -12.39
C ILE A 154 33.73 -23.95 -12.31
N TYR A 155 32.74 -24.68 -11.74
CA TYR A 155 32.81 -26.15 -11.62
C TYR A 155 32.87 -26.80 -13.01
N ASN A 156 32.07 -26.31 -13.97
CA ASN A 156 32.11 -26.81 -15.33
C ASN A 156 33.47 -26.54 -16.01
N GLY A 157 34.07 -25.36 -15.82
CA GLY A 157 35.44 -25.06 -16.32
C GLY A 157 36.47 -25.97 -15.73
N LEU A 158 36.46 -26.21 -14.41
CA LEU A 158 37.39 -27.12 -13.73
C LEU A 158 37.25 -28.57 -14.22
N MET A 159 36.01 -29.02 -14.52
CA MET A 159 35.81 -30.36 -15.11
C MET A 159 36.30 -30.45 -16.56
N GLN A 160 36.26 -29.36 -17.34
CA GLN A 160 36.75 -29.33 -18.75
C GLN A 160 38.25 -29.22 -18.86
N ASP A 161 38.95 -28.50 -17.95
CA ASP A 161 40.40 -28.26 -17.96
C ASP A 161 41.23 -29.49 -17.59
N GLY A 162 40.60 -30.68 -17.51
CA GLY A 162 41.31 -31.97 -17.44
C GLY A 162 41.75 -32.37 -16.05
N THR A 163 40.84 -32.24 -15.05
CA THR A 163 41.07 -32.90 -13.76
C THR A 163 41.09 -34.42 -13.99
N GLU A 164 42.25 -35.04 -14.01
CA GLU A 164 42.46 -36.48 -14.23
C GLU A 164 41.90 -37.33 -13.03
N ASN A 165 41.59 -36.67 -11.91
CA ASN A 165 41.14 -37.34 -10.71
C ASN A 165 39.61 -37.50 -10.69
N MET A 166 39.15 -38.70 -10.78
CA MET A 166 37.69 -39.07 -10.73
C MET A 166 37.02 -38.58 -9.43
N ALA A 167 37.72 -38.47 -8.31
CA ALA A 167 37.17 -37.99 -7.04
C ALA A 167 36.88 -36.49 -7.08
N ASP A 168 37.72 -35.72 -7.76
CA ASP A 168 37.48 -34.25 -7.91
C ASP A 168 36.29 -34.00 -8.84
N ILE A 169 36.16 -34.77 -9.94
CA ILE A 169 34.99 -34.69 -10.83
C ILE A 169 33.71 -34.99 -10.06
N GLN A 170 33.68 -36.06 -9.26
CA GLN A 170 32.52 -36.39 -8.44
C GLN A 170 32.17 -35.27 -7.45
N THR A 171 33.17 -34.62 -6.87
CA THR A 171 33.00 -33.48 -5.96
C THR A 171 32.36 -32.29 -6.70
N PHE A 172 32.86 -31.95 -7.90
CA PHE A 172 32.32 -30.84 -8.69
C PHE A 172 30.90 -31.12 -9.18
N VAL A 173 30.56 -32.37 -9.53
CA VAL A 173 29.19 -32.79 -9.86
C VAL A 173 28.27 -32.60 -8.66
N ALA A 174 28.64 -33.10 -7.48
CA ALA A 174 27.84 -32.95 -6.26
C ALA A 174 27.64 -31.46 -5.86
N LEU A 175 28.69 -30.62 -6.03
CA LEU A 175 28.57 -29.19 -5.80
C LEU A 175 27.65 -28.52 -6.83
N SER A 176 27.69 -28.95 -8.09
CA SER A 176 26.80 -28.45 -9.14
C SER A 176 25.35 -28.81 -8.87
N GLU A 177 25.07 -30.07 -8.47
CA GLU A 177 23.73 -30.50 -8.07
C GLU A 177 23.20 -29.63 -6.92
N LYS A 178 24.01 -29.38 -5.90
CA LYS A 178 23.63 -28.52 -4.76
C LYS A 178 23.25 -27.10 -5.19
N GLU A 179 23.99 -26.49 -6.15
CA GLU A 179 23.65 -25.14 -6.64
C GLU A 179 22.40 -25.16 -7.52
N LEU A 180 22.15 -26.23 -8.29
CA LEU A 180 20.91 -26.40 -9.06
C LEU A 180 19.69 -26.52 -8.14
N ASP A 181 19.76 -27.36 -7.11
CA ASP A 181 18.69 -27.52 -6.10
C ASP A 181 18.40 -26.16 -5.41
N ARG A 182 19.45 -25.40 -5.11
CA ARG A 182 19.31 -24.07 -4.54
C ARG A 182 18.57 -23.10 -5.47
N MET A 183 18.90 -23.12 -6.77
CA MET A 183 18.21 -22.31 -7.78
C MET A 183 16.75 -22.75 -7.93
N GLU A 184 16.46 -24.06 -7.93
CA GLU A 184 15.10 -24.56 -7.99
C GLU A 184 14.28 -24.09 -6.80
N MET A 185 14.79 -24.27 -5.56
CA MET A 185 14.10 -23.79 -4.35
C MET A 185 13.85 -22.29 -4.40
N LEU A 186 14.80 -21.48 -4.91
CA LEU A 186 14.64 -20.04 -5.05
C LEU A 186 13.48 -19.70 -5.97
N VAL A 187 13.41 -20.32 -7.15
CA VAL A 187 12.35 -20.11 -8.14
C VAL A 187 11.00 -20.54 -7.58
N GLN A 188 10.91 -21.72 -6.95
CA GLN A 188 9.68 -22.25 -6.36
C GLN A 188 9.14 -21.34 -5.25
N ASN A 189 9.98 -20.92 -4.32
CA ASN A 189 9.56 -20.02 -3.23
C ASN A 189 9.12 -18.67 -3.77
N LEU A 190 9.80 -18.14 -4.79
CA LEU A 190 9.42 -16.88 -5.42
C LEU A 190 8.05 -16.97 -6.10
N LEU A 191 7.80 -18.05 -6.84
CA LEU A 191 6.50 -18.31 -7.48
C LEU A 191 5.38 -18.43 -6.44
N LYS A 192 5.62 -19.14 -5.32
CA LYS A 192 4.66 -19.24 -4.21
C LYS A 192 4.33 -17.88 -3.61
N ILE A 193 5.36 -17.09 -3.27
CA ILE A 193 5.18 -15.75 -2.69
C ILE A 193 4.43 -14.84 -3.68
N THR A 194 4.79 -14.86 -4.96
CA THR A 194 4.13 -14.03 -5.99
C THR A 194 2.64 -14.40 -6.14
N LYS A 195 2.30 -15.69 -6.13
CA LYS A 195 0.91 -16.15 -6.17
C LYS A 195 0.12 -15.73 -4.94
N LEU A 196 0.74 -15.75 -3.75
CA LEU A 196 0.13 -15.28 -2.49
C LEU A 196 -0.15 -13.77 -2.54
N ASP A 197 0.81 -12.96 -3.00
CA ASP A 197 0.67 -11.50 -3.09
C ASP A 197 -0.46 -11.04 -4.02
N VAL A 198 -0.60 -11.73 -5.16
CA VAL A 198 -1.66 -11.42 -6.14
C VAL A 198 -3.02 -11.97 -5.69
N GLY A 199 -3.04 -12.78 -4.62
CA GLY A 199 -4.26 -13.44 -4.15
C GLY A 199 -4.84 -14.45 -5.15
N SER A 200 -3.98 -15.02 -6.02
CA SER A 200 -4.40 -15.97 -7.06
C SER A 200 -4.54 -17.41 -6.56
N ILE A 201 -4.19 -17.65 -5.29
CA ILE A 201 -4.32 -18.98 -4.68
C ILE A 201 -5.72 -19.16 -4.13
N VAL A 202 -6.36 -20.22 -4.53
CA VAL A 202 -7.60 -20.71 -3.91
C VAL A 202 -7.20 -21.73 -2.86
N PHE A 203 -7.33 -21.40 -1.58
CA PHE A 203 -7.02 -22.31 -0.48
C PHE A 203 -8.15 -23.32 -0.28
N GLU A 204 -7.79 -24.58 -0.18
CA GLU A 204 -8.70 -25.65 0.20
C GLU A 204 -8.76 -25.76 1.73
N ARG A 205 -9.57 -24.91 2.34
CA ARG A 205 -9.66 -24.81 3.80
C ARG A 205 -10.58 -25.87 4.39
N HIS A 206 -10.06 -26.65 5.31
CA HIS A 206 -10.80 -27.64 6.10
C HIS A 206 -10.54 -27.41 7.60
N MET A 207 -11.44 -27.98 8.44
CA MET A 207 -11.22 -27.99 9.89
C MET A 207 -10.17 -29.07 10.25
N GLU A 208 -8.93 -28.62 10.35
CA GLU A 208 -7.77 -29.48 10.58
C GLU A 208 -7.43 -29.59 12.08
N SER A 209 -6.88 -30.74 12.49
CA SER A 209 -6.32 -30.92 13.83
C SER A 209 -4.91 -30.31 13.89
N VAL A 210 -4.73 -29.31 14.74
CA VAL A 210 -3.43 -28.68 14.93
C VAL A 210 -2.42 -29.69 15.51
N SER A 211 -2.86 -30.55 16.44
CA SER A 211 -2.01 -31.59 17.01
C SER A 211 -1.45 -32.55 15.95
N GLU A 212 -2.29 -33.03 15.02
CA GLU A 212 -1.85 -33.90 13.93
C GLU A 212 -0.85 -33.20 12.99
N MET A 213 -1.09 -31.92 12.68
CA MET A 213 -0.18 -31.11 11.87
C MET A 213 1.18 -30.95 12.54
N MET A 214 1.19 -30.68 13.86
CA MET A 214 2.44 -30.53 14.61
C MET A 214 3.21 -31.83 14.72
N GLU A 215 2.52 -32.97 14.85
CA GLU A 215 3.16 -34.29 14.84
C GLU A 215 3.82 -34.57 13.47
N GLU A 216 3.16 -34.24 12.38
CA GLU A 216 3.74 -34.37 11.02
C GLU A 216 4.99 -33.50 10.87
N SER A 217 4.94 -32.23 11.30
CA SER A 217 6.11 -31.35 11.33
C SER A 217 7.24 -31.93 12.19
N ARG A 218 6.93 -32.50 13.36
CA ARG A 218 7.93 -33.17 14.20
C ARG A 218 8.64 -34.32 13.44
N GLU A 219 7.89 -35.14 12.73
CA GLU A 219 8.47 -36.26 11.97
C GLU A 219 9.35 -35.72 10.81
N HIS A 220 8.99 -34.64 10.13
CA HIS A 220 9.82 -34.03 9.09
C HIS A 220 11.23 -33.65 9.59
N PHE A 221 11.32 -33.14 10.81
CA PHE A 221 12.59 -32.64 11.36
C PHE A 221 13.27 -33.59 12.34
N ARG A 222 12.65 -34.70 12.73
CA ARG A 222 13.18 -35.65 13.73
C ARG A 222 14.56 -36.18 13.36
N TYR A 223 14.74 -36.61 12.12
CA TYR A 223 16.02 -37.15 11.66
C TYR A 223 17.12 -36.10 11.70
N ARG A 224 16.83 -34.90 11.19
CA ARG A 224 17.76 -33.78 11.15
C ARG A 224 18.16 -33.35 12.57
N ALA A 225 17.20 -33.14 13.47
CA ALA A 225 17.46 -32.77 14.85
C ALA A 225 18.35 -33.78 15.56
N LYS A 226 18.09 -35.08 15.35
CA LYS A 226 18.90 -36.17 15.89
C LYS A 226 20.32 -36.16 15.32
N GLN A 227 20.49 -35.93 14.03
CA GLN A 227 21.80 -35.88 13.37
C GLN A 227 22.62 -34.68 13.86
N GLU A 228 21.98 -33.55 14.08
CA GLU A 228 22.57 -32.31 14.57
C GLU A 228 22.65 -32.24 16.11
N GLN A 229 22.28 -33.33 16.82
CA GLN A 229 22.26 -33.43 18.30
C GLN A 229 21.48 -32.31 18.98
N LYS A 230 20.32 -31.93 18.42
CA LYS A 230 19.43 -30.89 18.92
C LYS A 230 18.17 -31.48 19.53
N HIS A 231 17.63 -30.80 20.56
CA HIS A 231 16.40 -31.22 21.20
C HIS A 231 15.19 -30.59 20.50
N LEU A 232 14.24 -31.43 20.09
CA LEU A 232 13.02 -31.00 19.42
C LEU A 232 11.82 -31.39 20.27
N ILE A 233 11.10 -30.40 20.80
CA ILE A 233 9.99 -30.57 21.73
C ILE A 233 8.71 -30.03 21.11
N TYR A 234 7.67 -30.87 21.06
CA TYR A 234 6.34 -30.49 20.61
C TYR A 234 5.34 -30.76 21.73
N SER A 235 4.52 -29.76 22.08
CA SER A 235 3.52 -29.89 23.13
C SER A 235 2.37 -28.89 22.95
N GLY A 236 1.15 -29.32 23.20
CA GLY A 236 -0.03 -28.47 23.14
C GLY A 236 -1.31 -29.26 23.38
N ASP A 237 -2.44 -28.58 23.20
CA ASP A 237 -3.75 -29.12 23.43
C ASP A 237 -4.18 -30.02 22.25
N GLU A 238 -4.61 -31.25 22.52
CA GLU A 238 -4.98 -32.24 21.49
C GLU A 238 -6.23 -31.86 20.70
N ASP A 239 -7.18 -31.14 21.33
CA ASP A 239 -8.49 -30.81 20.77
C ASP A 239 -8.48 -29.55 19.89
N VAL A 240 -7.37 -28.87 19.75
CA VAL A 240 -7.28 -27.62 18.96
C VAL A 240 -7.49 -27.90 17.49
N ARG A 241 -8.49 -27.20 16.94
CA ARG A 241 -8.81 -27.25 15.50
C ARG A 241 -8.74 -25.88 14.86
N LEU A 242 -8.32 -25.84 13.60
CA LEU A 242 -8.17 -24.62 12.83
C LEU A 242 -8.70 -24.79 11.42
N LEU A 243 -9.47 -23.80 10.94
CA LEU A 243 -9.94 -23.75 9.55
C LEU A 243 -8.80 -23.24 8.66
N CYS A 244 -8.09 -24.14 8.02
CA CYS A 244 -6.92 -23.79 7.20
C CYS A 244 -6.74 -24.77 6.01
N ASP A 245 -5.90 -24.38 5.07
CA ASP A 245 -5.30 -25.28 4.10
C ASP A 245 -4.07 -25.92 4.76
N ARG A 246 -4.17 -27.23 5.02
CA ARG A 246 -3.16 -28.01 5.73
C ARG A 246 -1.77 -27.88 5.09
N SER A 247 -1.68 -28.05 3.79
CA SER A 247 -0.40 -28.08 3.08
C SER A 247 0.32 -26.76 3.14
N TRP A 248 -0.40 -25.66 2.94
CA TRP A 248 0.18 -24.32 3.03
C TRP A 248 0.57 -23.96 4.46
N LEU A 249 -0.28 -24.25 5.43
CA LEU A 249 0.04 -23.91 6.82
C LEU A 249 1.20 -24.74 7.36
N MET A 250 1.28 -26.02 6.99
CA MET A 250 2.44 -26.87 7.29
C MET A 250 3.73 -26.29 6.72
N GLU A 251 3.71 -25.81 5.47
CA GLU A 251 4.87 -25.17 4.86
C GLU A 251 5.31 -23.92 5.64
N ALA A 252 4.37 -23.11 6.15
CA ALA A 252 4.71 -21.96 6.98
C ALA A 252 5.39 -22.37 8.29
N ILE A 253 4.82 -23.36 8.99
CA ILE A 253 5.36 -23.88 10.25
C ILE A 253 6.74 -24.50 10.02
N ASP A 254 6.89 -25.32 9.00
CA ASP A 254 8.15 -25.98 8.67
C ASP A 254 9.25 -24.97 8.33
N ASN A 255 8.94 -23.84 7.69
CA ASN A 255 9.88 -22.75 7.48
C ASN A 255 10.35 -22.11 8.80
N LEU A 256 9.45 -21.95 9.78
CA LEU A 256 9.82 -21.43 11.10
C LEU A 256 10.67 -22.43 11.90
N VAL A 257 10.29 -23.70 11.90
CA VAL A 257 11.04 -24.78 12.58
C VAL A 257 12.42 -24.95 11.94
N LYS A 258 12.50 -24.95 10.61
CA LYS A 258 13.77 -24.98 9.88
C LYS A 258 14.66 -23.80 10.28
N ASN A 259 14.11 -22.60 10.30
CA ASN A 259 14.85 -21.39 10.72
C ASN A 259 15.37 -21.52 12.15
N ALA A 260 14.56 -22.02 13.09
CA ALA A 260 14.97 -22.27 14.46
C ALA A 260 16.12 -23.27 14.53
N LEU A 261 16.04 -24.37 13.77
CA LEU A 261 17.13 -25.36 13.69
C LEU A 261 18.40 -24.78 13.05
N ASP A 262 18.30 -23.95 12.01
CA ASP A 262 19.45 -23.33 11.35
C ASP A 262 20.22 -22.39 12.30
N HIS A 263 19.55 -21.78 13.28
CA HIS A 263 20.13 -20.81 14.23
C HIS A 263 20.44 -21.37 15.62
N THR A 264 20.28 -22.67 15.83
CA THR A 264 20.65 -23.39 17.05
C THR A 264 21.91 -24.22 16.86
N LYS A 265 22.58 -24.57 17.97
CA LYS A 265 23.79 -25.41 18.02
C LYS A 265 23.44 -26.81 18.57
N GLU A 266 24.45 -27.67 18.68
CA GLU A 266 24.36 -28.94 19.42
C GLU A 266 23.87 -28.67 20.85
N GLU A 267 23.04 -29.58 21.37
CA GLU A 267 22.39 -29.52 22.68
C GLU A 267 21.36 -28.37 22.86
N ASP A 268 21.17 -27.50 21.86
CA ASP A 268 20.13 -26.49 21.91
C ASP A 268 18.74 -27.11 21.72
N THR A 269 17.71 -26.38 22.13
CA THR A 269 16.32 -26.80 22.09
C THR A 269 15.48 -25.94 21.16
N VAL A 270 14.72 -26.58 20.29
CA VAL A 270 13.63 -25.98 19.51
C VAL A 270 12.32 -26.52 20.06
N SER A 271 11.43 -25.64 20.47
CA SER A 271 10.10 -26.01 21.00
C SER A 271 8.99 -25.43 20.15
N VAL A 272 8.00 -26.26 19.84
CA VAL A 272 6.75 -25.89 19.17
C VAL A 272 5.61 -26.14 20.14
N THR A 273 4.86 -25.08 20.46
CA THR A 273 3.72 -25.18 21.37
C THR A 273 2.47 -24.62 20.71
N TRP A 274 1.31 -25.21 21.00
CA TRP A 274 0.02 -24.72 20.50
C TRP A 274 -1.04 -24.81 21.59
N GLN A 275 -1.93 -23.83 21.58
CA GLN A 275 -3.01 -23.73 22.55
C GLN A 275 -4.17 -22.90 22.00
N GLN A 276 -5.37 -23.11 22.52
CA GLN A 276 -6.53 -22.32 22.21
C GLN A 276 -6.93 -21.46 23.40
N PHE A 277 -7.06 -20.16 23.16
CA PHE A 277 -7.61 -19.20 24.12
C PHE A 277 -8.95 -18.72 23.57
N SER A 278 -10.03 -18.86 24.30
CA SER A 278 -11.36 -18.35 23.91
C SER A 278 -11.62 -18.27 22.40
N SER A 279 -11.12 -17.22 21.74
CA SER A 279 -11.31 -16.94 20.29
C SER A 279 -10.03 -16.91 19.47
N VAL A 280 -8.90 -17.41 20.03
CA VAL A 280 -7.59 -17.38 19.33
C VAL A 280 -6.93 -18.74 19.45
N VAL A 281 -6.50 -19.31 18.32
CA VAL A 281 -5.51 -20.39 18.28
C VAL A 281 -4.14 -19.77 18.16
N GLN A 282 -3.27 -20.07 19.10
CA GLN A 282 -1.89 -19.65 19.11
C GLN A 282 -0.95 -20.82 18.87
N ILE A 283 -0.04 -20.67 17.91
CA ILE A 283 1.07 -21.60 17.66
C ILE A 283 2.37 -20.81 17.90
N ARG A 284 3.28 -21.37 18.68
CA ARG A 284 4.57 -20.73 18.99
C ARG A 284 5.72 -21.63 18.64
N VAL A 285 6.68 -21.12 17.89
CA VAL A 285 7.97 -21.77 17.61
C VAL A 285 9.05 -20.97 18.32
N MET A 286 9.77 -21.60 19.23
CA MET A 286 10.79 -20.95 20.06
C MET A 286 12.08 -21.77 20.03
N ASP A 287 13.22 -21.08 19.95
CA ASP A 287 14.57 -21.62 20.07
C ASP A 287 15.38 -20.88 21.14
N ASN A 288 16.39 -21.55 21.67
CA ASN A 288 17.38 -20.98 22.59
C ASN A 288 18.75 -20.74 21.92
N GLY A 289 18.72 -20.47 20.60
CA GLY A 289 19.92 -20.30 19.78
C GLY A 289 20.53 -18.91 19.83
N SER A 290 21.04 -18.46 18.69
CA SER A 290 21.80 -17.21 18.56
C SER A 290 21.00 -15.92 18.82
N GLY A 291 19.67 -15.98 18.79
CA GLY A 291 18.82 -14.79 18.82
C GLY A 291 18.98 -13.90 17.58
N ILE A 292 18.24 -12.80 17.53
CA ILE A 292 18.23 -11.84 16.44
C ILE A 292 18.71 -10.48 16.94
N HIS A 293 19.58 -9.82 16.16
CA HIS A 293 20.02 -8.47 16.49
C HIS A 293 18.85 -7.49 16.43
N PRO A 294 18.71 -6.53 17.38
CA PRO A 294 17.57 -5.61 17.41
C PRO A 294 17.34 -4.84 16.10
N GLU A 295 18.40 -4.47 15.40
CA GLU A 295 18.31 -3.79 14.09
C GLU A 295 17.68 -4.68 13.00
N ASP A 296 17.83 -6.01 13.11
CA ASP A 296 17.33 -6.95 12.13
C ASP A 296 15.83 -7.27 12.33
N LEU A 297 15.29 -7.12 13.54
CA LEU A 297 13.91 -7.50 13.89
C LEU A 297 12.86 -6.90 12.93
N TYR A 298 13.06 -5.65 12.51
CA TYR A 298 12.17 -4.98 11.56
C TYR A 298 12.33 -5.47 10.12
N HIS A 299 13.37 -6.27 9.83
CA HIS A 299 13.76 -6.63 8.48
C HIS A 299 13.68 -8.12 8.18
N ILE A 300 13.59 -8.99 9.20
CA ILE A 300 13.63 -10.46 9.01
C ILE A 300 12.53 -11.00 8.10
N PHE A 301 11.41 -10.31 7.95
CA PHE A 301 10.32 -10.67 7.04
C PHE A 301 10.44 -10.04 5.64
N LYS A 302 11.49 -9.24 5.39
CA LYS A 302 11.77 -8.74 4.03
C LYS A 302 12.37 -9.87 3.19
N ARG A 303 11.97 -9.93 1.94
CA ARG A 303 12.49 -10.93 0.97
C ARG A 303 13.97 -10.72 0.77
N PHE A 304 14.70 -11.84 0.64
CA PHE A 304 16.15 -11.87 0.45
C PHE A 304 16.95 -11.22 1.59
N TYR A 305 16.27 -10.80 2.66
CA TYR A 305 16.96 -10.21 3.79
C TYR A 305 17.77 -11.27 4.54
N ARG A 306 18.99 -10.93 4.86
CA ARG A 306 19.92 -11.73 5.66
C ARG A 306 20.63 -10.82 6.63
N SER A 307 20.71 -11.26 7.86
CA SER A 307 21.43 -10.52 8.90
C SER A 307 22.90 -10.33 8.53
N ARG A 308 23.40 -9.11 8.67
CA ARG A 308 24.83 -8.79 8.53
C ARG A 308 25.66 -9.35 9.68
N PHE A 309 24.98 -9.68 10.78
CA PHE A 309 25.56 -10.17 12.02
C PHE A 309 25.55 -11.70 12.08
N SER A 310 24.86 -12.38 11.19
CA SER A 310 24.86 -13.84 11.09
C SER A 310 26.06 -14.35 10.31
N LYS A 311 26.76 -15.33 10.89
CA LYS A 311 27.84 -16.06 10.22
C LYS A 311 27.32 -17.11 9.23
N ASP A 312 26.05 -17.45 9.30
CA ASP A 312 25.45 -18.46 8.46
C ASP A 312 25.17 -17.90 7.06
N THR A 313 25.74 -18.58 6.06
CA THR A 313 25.68 -18.17 4.66
C THR A 313 24.70 -19.00 3.82
N GLN A 314 23.96 -19.95 4.40
CA GLN A 314 23.24 -20.95 3.60
C GLN A 314 21.80 -20.59 3.22
N GLY A 315 21.11 -19.70 3.92
CA GLY A 315 19.70 -19.36 3.66
C GLY A 315 19.47 -18.43 2.44
N LEU A 316 18.35 -18.61 1.73
CA LEU A 316 17.93 -17.74 0.62
C LEU A 316 17.26 -16.43 1.06
N GLY A 317 16.92 -16.29 2.36
CA GLY A 317 16.16 -15.15 2.87
C GLY A 317 14.71 -15.10 2.40
N LEU A 318 14.13 -16.25 2.03
CA LEU A 318 12.76 -16.37 1.54
C LEU A 318 11.83 -17.15 2.48
N GLY A 319 12.35 -17.95 3.41
CA GLY A 319 11.55 -18.81 4.29
C GLY A 319 10.64 -18.01 5.23
N LEU A 320 11.17 -17.04 5.97
CA LEU A 320 10.39 -16.19 6.88
C LEU A 320 9.36 -15.31 6.14
N PRO A 321 9.71 -14.63 5.03
CA PRO A 321 8.72 -13.94 4.19
C PRO A 321 7.60 -14.86 3.69
N LEU A 322 7.92 -16.07 3.24
CA LEU A 322 6.93 -17.04 2.78
C LEU A 322 6.01 -17.48 3.92
N ALA A 323 6.58 -17.82 5.08
CA ALA A 323 5.78 -18.19 6.25
C ALA A 323 4.81 -17.07 6.65
N LYS A 324 5.28 -15.82 6.68
CA LYS A 324 4.43 -14.66 6.96
C LYS A 324 3.31 -14.50 5.93
N SER A 325 3.61 -14.55 4.64
CA SER A 325 2.61 -14.41 3.58
C SER A 325 1.54 -15.51 3.65
N ILE A 326 1.92 -16.75 3.96
CA ILE A 326 0.98 -17.86 4.14
C ILE A 326 0.07 -17.63 5.36
N ILE A 327 0.65 -17.25 6.51
CA ILE A 327 -0.09 -17.02 7.75
C ILE A 327 -1.11 -15.87 7.55
N GLU A 328 -0.68 -14.74 6.96
CA GLU A 328 -1.54 -13.60 6.67
C GLU A 328 -2.65 -13.95 5.67
N ALA A 329 -2.36 -14.76 4.65
CA ALA A 329 -3.36 -15.26 3.70
C ALA A 329 -4.40 -16.18 4.34
N HIS A 330 -4.07 -16.82 5.47
CA HIS A 330 -5.02 -17.59 6.29
C HIS A 330 -5.75 -16.72 7.34
N GLY A 331 -5.52 -15.39 7.36
CA GLY A 331 -6.14 -14.46 8.31
C GLY A 331 -5.48 -14.47 9.68
N GLY A 332 -4.29 -15.04 9.80
CA GLY A 332 -3.47 -15.03 11.02
C GLY A 332 -2.51 -13.84 11.08
N THR A 333 -1.88 -13.68 12.23
CA THR A 333 -0.77 -12.74 12.45
C THR A 333 0.45 -13.50 12.94
N ILE A 334 1.64 -12.98 12.64
CA ILE A 334 2.91 -13.50 13.14
C ILE A 334 3.69 -12.39 13.82
N GLU A 335 4.18 -12.67 15.01
CA GLU A 335 4.99 -11.78 15.82
C GLU A 335 6.32 -12.45 16.16
N VAL A 336 7.36 -11.66 16.38
CA VAL A 336 8.68 -12.14 16.79
C VAL A 336 9.12 -11.43 18.06
N ASP A 337 9.59 -12.21 19.04
CA ASP A 337 10.29 -11.75 20.23
C ASP A 337 11.64 -12.43 20.28
N SER A 338 12.73 -11.66 20.38
CA SER A 338 14.07 -12.23 20.40
C SER A 338 15.02 -11.42 21.26
N THR A 339 15.90 -12.15 21.91
CA THR A 339 17.03 -11.59 22.68
C THR A 339 18.32 -12.18 22.13
N LEU A 340 19.20 -11.31 21.64
CA LEU A 340 20.48 -11.71 21.05
C LEU A 340 21.30 -12.60 22.01
N GLY A 341 21.75 -13.75 21.53
CA GLY A 341 22.52 -14.73 22.27
C GLY A 341 21.71 -15.57 23.27
N GLN A 342 20.38 -15.48 23.29
CA GLN A 342 19.56 -16.20 24.26
C GLN A 342 18.41 -16.99 23.64
N ARG A 343 17.55 -16.33 22.82
CA ARG A 343 16.36 -17.00 22.28
C ARG A 343 15.74 -16.22 21.11
N THR A 344 14.98 -16.95 20.29
CA THR A 344 14.00 -16.37 19.37
C THR A 344 12.65 -17.08 19.54
N SER A 345 11.57 -16.33 19.49
CA SER A 345 10.20 -16.85 19.57
C SER A 345 9.35 -16.23 18.49
N PHE A 346 8.81 -17.06 17.60
CA PHE A 346 7.78 -16.67 16.65
C PHE A 346 6.42 -17.10 17.20
N THR A 347 5.49 -16.15 17.31
CA THR A 347 4.13 -16.40 17.81
C THR A 347 3.14 -16.14 16.67
N ILE A 348 2.38 -17.16 16.33
CA ILE A 348 1.33 -17.11 15.30
C ILE A 348 -0.02 -17.11 16.00
N ASN A 349 -0.91 -16.20 15.63
CA ASN A 349 -2.25 -16.12 16.20
C ASN A 349 -3.30 -16.17 15.07
N PHE A 350 -4.28 -17.06 15.21
CA PHE A 350 -5.46 -17.15 14.33
C PHE A 350 -6.71 -16.83 15.14
N ILE A 351 -7.50 -15.86 14.69
CA ILE A 351 -8.77 -15.53 15.32
C ILE A 351 -9.82 -16.54 14.88
N ILE A 352 -10.44 -17.23 15.84
CA ILE A 352 -11.57 -18.12 15.61
C ILE A 352 -12.84 -17.28 15.79
N ILE A 353 -13.53 -16.97 14.69
CA ILE A 353 -14.86 -16.37 14.77
C ILE A 353 -15.78 -17.53 15.19
N GLY A 354 -16.27 -17.49 16.43
CA GLY A 354 -17.20 -18.48 16.93
C GLY A 354 -18.40 -18.62 16.00
N THR A 355 -18.67 -19.81 15.55
CA THR A 355 -19.91 -20.21 14.84
C THR A 355 -21.07 -20.30 15.82
#